data_d9aaf9b5a30629bab3184b787e37dff9
#
_entry.id   d9aaf9b5a30629bab3184b787e37dff9
#
_cell.length_a   1.000
_cell.length_b   1.000
_cell.length_c   1.000
_cell.angle_alpha   90.00
_cell.angle_beta   90.00
_cell.angle_gamma   90.00
#
_symmetry.space_group_name_H-M   'P 1'
#
loop_
_entity.id
_entity.type
_entity.pdbx_description
1 polymer ?
#
loop_
_entity_poly.entity_id
_entity_poly.type
_entity_poly.pdbx_seq_one_letter_code
_entity_poly.pdbx_strand_id
1 'polypeptide(L)'
;MPTALITGASSGIGLAFAQALAARSHHLVLVARDEARLDKVAGRLRAAHGVDVEVLAADLSDRTALERVADRLRDPNRPVDVLVSNAGFGIHKRFLDGDVAVEEQALDVLVRAVLVLTRAAAPPMVARGHGAVITVSSVAGFLYSGTYAAAKAWATTFTVSLAAELAGTGVTATALCPGFVRTEFHERLGVADRSRIAPGWAWLDADRLVADCLADVSRGRALSIPSRRYRVATTLVRHVPLRLALRVGRRRPGRPA
;
A
#
# COMPACT_ATOMS: atom_id res chain seq x y z
N MET A 1 -22.02 0.61 10.98
CA MET A 1 -21.23 0.30 9.75
C MET A 1 -19.77 0.18 10.14
N PRO A 2 -18.99 -0.72 9.55
CA PRO A 2 -17.56 -0.84 9.83
C PRO A 2 -16.80 0.40 9.33
N THR A 3 -15.62 0.67 9.92
CA THR A 3 -14.77 1.82 9.56
C THR A 3 -13.46 1.36 8.94
N ALA A 4 -13.04 2.00 7.86
CA ALA A 4 -11.76 1.76 7.22
C ALA A 4 -10.86 3.01 7.28
N LEU A 5 -9.59 2.84 7.71
CA LEU A 5 -8.58 3.88 7.62
C LEU A 5 -7.65 3.58 6.45
N ILE A 6 -7.50 4.56 5.54
CA ILE A 6 -6.71 4.40 4.31
C ILE A 6 -5.64 5.49 4.25
N THR A 7 -4.37 5.09 4.20
CA THR A 7 -3.27 6.02 3.97
C THR A 7 -2.98 6.21 2.49
N GLY A 8 -2.57 7.43 2.09
CA GLY A 8 -2.40 7.78 0.69
C GLY A 8 -3.72 7.81 -0.09
N ALA A 9 -4.82 8.17 0.59
CA ALA A 9 -6.18 8.08 0.07
C ALA A 9 -6.53 9.14 -0.98
N SER A 10 -5.68 10.13 -1.22
CA SER A 10 -5.96 11.26 -2.13
C SER A 10 -5.86 10.89 -3.62
N SER A 11 -5.27 9.73 -3.98
CA SER A 11 -5.07 9.34 -5.39
C SER A 11 -4.79 7.84 -5.54
N GLY A 12 -4.81 7.37 -6.79
CA GLY A 12 -4.34 6.05 -7.19
C GLY A 12 -5.01 4.89 -6.45
N ILE A 13 -4.22 3.92 -5.98
CA ILE A 13 -4.71 2.71 -5.32
C ILE A 13 -5.45 3.06 -4.01
N GLY A 14 -4.96 4.05 -3.23
CA GLY A 14 -5.62 4.47 -2.00
C GLY A 14 -7.00 5.08 -2.23
N LEU A 15 -7.16 5.88 -3.28
CA LEU A 15 -8.47 6.39 -3.69
C LEU A 15 -9.39 5.27 -4.17
N ALA A 16 -8.89 4.31 -4.93
CA ALA A 16 -9.66 3.16 -5.37
C ALA A 16 -10.14 2.31 -4.17
N PHE A 17 -9.30 2.12 -3.13
CA PHE A 17 -9.74 1.50 -1.87
C PHE A 17 -10.83 2.31 -1.18
N ALA A 18 -10.68 3.63 -1.09
CA ALA A 18 -11.69 4.49 -0.46
C ALA A 18 -13.04 4.36 -1.18
N GLN A 19 -13.06 4.41 -2.51
CA GLN A 19 -14.26 4.21 -3.33
C GLN A 19 -14.89 2.82 -3.13
N ALA A 20 -14.06 1.76 -3.20
CA ALA A 20 -14.53 0.38 -3.09
C ALA A 20 -15.07 0.05 -1.69
N LEU A 21 -14.53 0.64 -0.62
CA LEU A 21 -14.97 0.44 0.75
C LEU A 21 -16.20 1.29 1.07
N ALA A 22 -16.28 2.54 0.58
CA ALA A 22 -17.49 3.37 0.67
C ALA A 22 -18.68 2.69 -0.01
N ALA A 23 -18.50 2.14 -1.21
CA ALA A 23 -19.53 1.38 -1.93
C ALA A 23 -19.97 0.09 -1.20
N ARG A 24 -19.18 -0.38 -0.21
CA ARG A 24 -19.51 -1.49 0.69
C ARG A 24 -19.99 -0.99 2.07
N SER A 25 -20.48 0.24 2.15
CA SER A 25 -21.02 0.85 3.35
C SER A 25 -20.04 0.91 4.53
N HIS A 26 -18.75 1.18 4.26
CA HIS A 26 -17.78 1.49 5.31
C HIS A 26 -17.73 3.00 5.53
N HIS A 27 -17.71 3.43 6.79
CA HIS A 27 -17.20 4.76 7.15
C HIS A 27 -15.70 4.81 6.87
N LEU A 28 -15.19 6.00 6.56
CA LEU A 28 -13.80 6.14 6.12
C LEU A 28 -13.03 7.14 6.97
N VAL A 29 -11.75 6.83 7.22
CA VAL A 29 -10.75 7.79 7.68
C VAL A 29 -9.71 7.90 6.56
N LEU A 30 -9.67 9.04 5.89
CA LEU A 30 -8.76 9.29 4.76
C LEU A 30 -7.52 10.02 5.24
N VAL A 31 -6.35 9.43 5.03
CA VAL A 31 -5.06 9.99 5.46
C VAL A 31 -4.19 10.31 4.25
N ALA A 32 -3.76 11.55 4.10
CA ALA A 32 -2.74 12.01 3.16
C ALA A 32 -2.22 13.41 3.58
N ARG A 33 -1.21 13.94 2.86
CA ARG A 33 -0.63 15.25 3.15
C ARG A 33 -1.47 16.42 2.67
N ASP A 34 -2.12 16.27 1.52
CA ASP A 34 -2.92 17.31 0.86
C ASP A 34 -4.36 17.26 1.39
N GLU A 35 -4.65 18.11 2.37
CA GLU A 35 -5.95 18.21 3.02
C GLU A 35 -7.03 18.64 2.05
N ALA A 36 -6.77 19.67 1.23
CA ALA A 36 -7.76 20.17 0.27
C ALA A 36 -8.17 19.13 -0.77
N ARG A 37 -7.23 18.25 -1.15
CA ARG A 37 -7.53 17.12 -2.04
C ARG A 37 -8.32 16.04 -1.32
N LEU A 38 -8.01 15.77 -0.05
CA LEU A 38 -8.78 14.84 0.78
C LEU A 38 -10.21 15.31 0.98
N ASP A 39 -10.44 16.60 1.25
CA ASP A 39 -11.78 17.16 1.42
C ASP A 39 -12.64 17.01 0.18
N LYS A 40 -12.06 17.26 -1.01
CA LYS A 40 -12.73 17.01 -2.28
C LYS A 40 -13.11 15.53 -2.49
N VAL A 41 -12.23 14.62 -2.09
CA VAL A 41 -12.50 13.17 -2.13
C VAL A 41 -13.59 12.83 -1.13
N ALA A 42 -13.50 13.30 0.10
CA ALA A 42 -14.46 13.05 1.16
C ALA A 42 -15.87 13.55 0.80
N GLY A 43 -15.98 14.78 0.27
CA GLY A 43 -17.26 15.32 -0.18
C GLY A 43 -17.93 14.47 -1.26
N ARG A 44 -17.15 13.99 -2.24
CA ARG A 44 -17.66 13.10 -3.30
C ARG A 44 -18.13 11.75 -2.75
N LEU A 45 -17.36 11.16 -1.82
CA LEU A 45 -17.70 9.85 -1.25
C LEU A 45 -18.94 9.92 -0.35
N ARG A 46 -19.07 11.00 0.47
CA ARG A 46 -20.27 11.24 1.27
C ARG A 46 -21.53 11.38 0.38
N ALA A 47 -21.42 12.17 -0.68
CA ALA A 47 -22.53 12.41 -1.60
C ALA A 47 -22.94 11.15 -2.39
N ALA A 48 -21.96 10.34 -2.81
CA ALA A 48 -22.22 9.17 -3.65
C ALA A 48 -22.70 7.94 -2.86
N HIS A 49 -22.28 7.79 -1.60
CA HIS A 49 -22.47 6.54 -0.84
C HIS A 49 -23.17 6.72 0.51
N GLY A 50 -23.41 7.95 0.97
CA GLY A 50 -24.07 8.21 2.26
C GLY A 50 -23.29 7.74 3.48
N VAL A 51 -21.97 7.61 3.37
CA VAL A 51 -21.10 7.16 4.47
C VAL A 51 -20.40 8.35 5.14
N ASP A 52 -20.04 8.21 6.41
CA ASP A 52 -19.21 9.21 7.09
C ASP A 52 -17.76 9.10 6.61
N VAL A 53 -17.13 10.25 6.41
CA VAL A 53 -15.73 10.34 5.98
C VAL A 53 -15.00 11.36 6.84
N GLU A 54 -14.07 10.89 7.64
CA GLU A 54 -13.13 11.70 8.43
C GLU A 54 -11.90 12.00 7.56
N VAL A 55 -11.44 13.24 7.55
CA VAL A 55 -10.19 13.66 6.91
C VAL A 55 -9.13 13.89 7.97
N LEU A 56 -7.96 13.27 7.81
CA LEU A 56 -6.83 13.38 8.73
C LEU A 56 -5.57 13.71 7.93
N ALA A 57 -5.28 15.00 7.79
CA ALA A 57 -4.08 15.47 7.08
C ALA A 57 -2.82 15.11 7.90
N ALA A 58 -1.93 14.30 7.31
CA ALA A 58 -0.70 13.86 7.95
C ALA A 58 0.40 13.53 6.95
N ASP A 59 1.63 14.00 7.25
CA ASP A 59 2.84 13.46 6.63
C ASP A 59 3.33 12.29 7.48
N LEU A 60 3.30 11.09 6.93
CA LEU A 60 3.70 9.87 7.64
C LEU A 60 5.23 9.73 7.80
N SER A 61 6.03 10.62 7.21
CA SER A 61 7.46 10.72 7.52
C SER A 61 7.73 11.51 8.80
N ASP A 62 6.80 12.41 9.19
CA ASP A 62 6.84 13.11 10.47
C ASP A 62 6.33 12.22 11.60
N ARG A 63 7.12 12.10 12.68
CA ARG A 63 6.80 11.20 13.81
C ARG A 63 5.56 11.62 14.57
N THR A 64 5.38 12.93 14.75
CA THR A 64 4.23 13.48 15.49
C THR A 64 2.95 13.31 14.69
N ALA A 65 2.98 13.58 13.39
CA ALA A 65 1.85 13.35 12.52
C ALA A 65 1.49 11.86 12.40
N LEU A 66 2.48 10.98 12.32
CA LEU A 66 2.28 9.53 12.32
C LEU A 66 1.60 9.05 13.62
N GLU A 67 2.03 9.57 14.77
CA GLU A 67 1.45 9.19 16.06
C GLU A 67 0.00 9.63 16.19
N ARG A 68 -0.40 10.81 15.69
CA ARG A 68 -1.82 11.22 15.64
C ARG A 68 -2.67 10.21 14.82
N VAL A 69 -2.15 9.67 13.74
CA VAL A 69 -2.86 8.62 12.98
C VAL A 69 -2.92 7.31 13.76
N ALA A 70 -1.85 6.96 14.47
CA ALA A 70 -1.81 5.79 15.34
C ALA A 70 -2.79 5.90 16.51
N ASP A 71 -2.90 7.09 17.13
CA ASP A 71 -3.88 7.35 18.20
C ASP A 71 -5.32 7.21 17.69
N ARG A 72 -5.59 7.66 16.46
CA ARG A 72 -6.91 7.45 15.84
C ARG A 72 -7.24 5.96 15.67
N LEU A 73 -6.26 5.10 15.40
CA LEU A 73 -6.42 3.64 15.30
C LEU A 73 -6.64 2.97 16.66
N ARG A 74 -6.09 3.55 17.73
CA ARG A 74 -6.21 3.05 19.11
C ARG A 74 -7.52 3.47 19.80
N ASP A 75 -8.25 4.45 19.25
CA ASP A 75 -9.46 5.02 19.86
C ASP A 75 -10.56 3.97 20.03
N PRO A 76 -10.88 3.53 21.25
CA PRO A 76 -11.86 2.48 21.48
C PRO A 76 -13.30 2.94 21.21
N ASN A 77 -13.56 4.26 21.23
CA ASN A 77 -14.88 4.83 20.98
C ASN A 77 -15.21 4.94 19.48
N ARG A 78 -14.19 4.90 18.64
CA ARG A 78 -14.32 5.00 17.18
C ARG A 78 -13.50 3.89 16.50
N PRO A 79 -13.88 2.62 16.69
CA PRO A 79 -13.11 1.47 16.24
C PRO A 79 -12.89 1.48 14.72
N VAL A 80 -11.70 1.05 14.32
CA VAL A 80 -11.34 0.85 12.91
C VAL A 80 -11.27 -0.66 12.65
N ASP A 81 -11.98 -1.12 11.62
CA ASP A 81 -12.11 -2.53 11.27
C ASP A 81 -11.21 -2.92 10.10
N VAL A 82 -10.83 -1.95 9.26
CA VAL A 82 -9.93 -2.16 8.13
C VAL A 82 -8.84 -1.10 8.13
N LEU A 83 -7.57 -1.53 8.20
CA LEU A 83 -6.42 -0.66 7.95
C LEU A 83 -5.87 -0.93 6.55
N VAL A 84 -5.78 0.12 5.71
CA VAL A 84 -5.09 0.07 4.42
C VAL A 84 -3.84 0.94 4.47
N SER A 85 -2.69 0.31 4.71
CA SER A 85 -1.36 0.94 4.64
C SER A 85 -0.91 1.01 3.18
N ASN A 86 -1.29 2.11 2.49
CA ASN A 86 -1.05 2.30 1.07
C ASN A 86 -0.10 3.46 0.76
N ALA A 87 0.03 4.45 1.64
CA ALA A 87 0.92 5.60 1.41
C ALA A 87 2.31 5.16 0.97
N GLY A 88 2.85 5.84 -0.03
CA GLY A 88 4.18 5.54 -0.54
C GLY A 88 4.52 6.32 -1.79
N PHE A 89 5.81 6.37 -2.07
CA PHE A 89 6.37 6.99 -3.27
C PHE A 89 7.57 6.18 -3.75
N GLY A 90 7.98 6.39 -5.00
CA GLY A 90 9.15 5.74 -5.56
C GLY A 90 10.42 6.58 -5.39
N ILE A 91 11.57 5.93 -5.40
CA ILE A 91 12.88 6.57 -5.37
C ILE A 91 13.40 6.70 -6.80
N HIS A 92 13.76 7.91 -7.20
CA HIS A 92 14.14 8.22 -8.59
C HIS A 92 15.60 7.92 -8.89
N LYS A 93 16.49 8.22 -7.94
CA LYS A 93 17.94 8.09 -8.12
C LYS A 93 18.43 6.71 -7.73
N ARG A 94 19.60 6.33 -8.24
CA ARG A 94 20.33 5.16 -7.76
C ARG A 94 20.84 5.46 -6.36
N PHE A 95 21.00 4.44 -5.54
CA PHE A 95 21.48 4.59 -4.16
C PHE A 95 22.81 5.36 -4.07
N LEU A 96 23.74 5.10 -4.98
CA LEU A 96 25.05 5.76 -4.98
C LEU A 96 25.00 7.23 -5.42
N ASP A 97 23.94 7.65 -6.10
CA ASP A 97 23.79 9.00 -6.68
C ASP A 97 22.67 9.78 -5.95
N GLY A 98 22.02 9.16 -4.96
CA GLY A 98 20.90 9.69 -4.24
C GLY A 98 21.31 10.48 -3.00
N ASP A 99 20.34 11.22 -2.45
CA ASP A 99 20.44 11.86 -1.15
C ASP A 99 19.94 10.88 -0.07
N VAL A 100 20.73 10.66 0.97
CA VAL A 100 20.36 9.78 2.10
C VAL A 100 19.09 10.22 2.77
N ALA A 101 18.80 11.53 2.86
CA ALA A 101 17.57 12.05 3.45
C ALA A 101 16.32 11.58 2.69
N VAL A 102 16.38 11.45 1.37
CA VAL A 102 15.29 10.89 0.55
C VAL A 102 15.10 9.40 0.81
N GLU A 103 16.20 8.67 1.01
CA GLU A 103 16.17 7.24 1.36
C GLU A 103 15.57 7.03 2.76
N GLU A 104 15.97 7.84 3.75
CA GLU A 104 15.40 7.82 5.11
C GLU A 104 13.92 8.15 5.10
N GLN A 105 13.51 9.21 4.39
CA GLN A 105 12.09 9.56 4.24
C GLN A 105 11.30 8.41 3.59
N ALA A 106 11.87 7.73 2.61
CA ALA A 106 11.22 6.57 2.00
C ALA A 106 11.08 5.42 3.01
N LEU A 107 12.08 5.14 3.83
CA LEU A 107 11.98 4.14 4.90
C LEU A 107 10.95 4.54 5.96
N ASP A 108 10.88 5.82 6.31
CA ASP A 108 9.88 6.33 7.24
C ASP A 108 8.44 6.06 6.77
N VAL A 109 8.16 6.29 5.49
CA VAL A 109 6.82 6.09 4.93
C VAL A 109 6.55 4.62 4.57
N LEU A 110 7.50 3.93 3.92
CA LEU A 110 7.27 2.59 3.37
C LEU A 110 7.46 1.46 4.39
N VAL A 111 8.17 1.72 5.50
CA VAL A 111 8.52 0.72 6.52
C VAL A 111 8.00 1.15 7.88
N ARG A 112 8.51 2.26 8.45
CA ARG A 112 8.17 2.69 9.81
C ARG A 112 6.69 2.98 9.97
N ALA A 113 6.07 3.73 9.04
CA ALA A 113 4.65 4.03 9.12
C ALA A 113 3.80 2.75 9.06
N VAL A 114 4.15 1.80 8.20
CA VAL A 114 3.46 0.49 8.13
C VAL A 114 3.56 -0.24 9.47
N LEU A 115 4.76 -0.30 10.07
CA LEU A 115 4.98 -0.94 11.37
C LEU A 115 4.14 -0.30 12.47
N VAL A 116 4.22 1.04 12.62
CA VAL A 116 3.56 1.79 13.70
C VAL A 116 2.03 1.69 13.58
N LEU A 117 1.49 1.92 12.39
CA LEU A 117 0.04 1.87 12.17
C LEU A 117 -0.51 0.46 12.34
N THR A 118 0.22 -0.55 11.88
CA THR A 118 -0.18 -1.95 12.11
C THR A 118 -0.17 -2.30 13.59
N ARG A 119 0.86 -1.86 14.34
CA ARG A 119 0.93 -2.07 15.80
C ARG A 119 -0.18 -1.32 16.55
N ALA A 120 -0.64 -0.19 16.03
CA ALA A 120 -1.77 0.54 16.60
C ALA A 120 -3.12 -0.14 16.29
N ALA A 121 -3.29 -0.71 15.11
CA ALA A 121 -4.56 -1.28 14.66
C ALA A 121 -4.80 -2.73 15.09
N ALA A 122 -3.77 -3.60 15.03
CA ALA A 122 -3.96 -5.03 15.20
C ALA A 122 -4.44 -5.44 16.61
N PRO A 123 -3.88 -4.96 17.72
CA PRO A 123 -4.33 -5.36 19.05
C PRO A 123 -5.80 -5.03 19.36
N PRO A 124 -6.33 -3.81 19.06
CA PRO A 124 -7.75 -3.55 19.21
C PRO A 124 -8.64 -4.43 18.33
N MET A 125 -8.22 -4.76 17.11
CA MET A 125 -8.92 -5.68 16.23
C MET A 125 -8.98 -7.09 16.82
N VAL A 126 -7.84 -7.61 17.33
CA VAL A 126 -7.77 -8.92 18.00
C VAL A 126 -8.68 -8.97 19.23
N ALA A 127 -8.67 -7.91 20.05
CA ALA A 127 -9.55 -7.84 21.23
C ALA A 127 -11.04 -7.90 20.87
N ARG A 128 -11.43 -7.42 19.69
CA ARG A 128 -12.79 -7.48 19.18
C ARG A 128 -13.10 -8.78 18.41
N GLY A 129 -12.08 -9.59 18.09
CA GLY A 129 -12.22 -10.84 17.33
C GLY A 129 -12.49 -10.65 15.84
N HIS A 130 -12.30 -9.46 15.28
CA HIS A 130 -12.47 -9.19 13.85
C HIS A 130 -11.66 -7.97 13.38
N GLY A 131 -11.28 -7.98 12.12
CA GLY A 131 -10.57 -6.89 11.47
C GLY A 131 -9.73 -7.34 10.28
N ALA A 132 -9.24 -6.38 9.51
CA ALA A 132 -8.35 -6.64 8.38
C ALA A 132 -7.23 -5.60 8.27
N VAL A 133 -6.00 -6.06 8.12
CA VAL A 133 -4.83 -5.23 7.81
C VAL A 133 -4.40 -5.51 6.37
N ILE A 134 -4.42 -4.48 5.53
CA ILE A 134 -3.99 -4.55 4.13
C ILE A 134 -2.75 -3.66 3.97
N THR A 135 -1.64 -4.26 3.55
CA THR A 135 -0.41 -3.51 3.25
C THR A 135 -0.15 -3.50 1.75
N VAL A 136 -0.14 -2.32 1.14
CA VAL A 136 0.18 -2.19 -0.29
C VAL A 136 1.69 -2.24 -0.50
N SER A 137 2.16 -3.42 -0.85
CA SER A 137 3.54 -3.69 -1.24
C SER A 137 3.75 -3.48 -2.75
N SER A 138 4.48 -4.34 -3.43
CA SER A 138 4.73 -4.34 -4.88
C SER A 138 5.35 -5.65 -5.34
N VAL A 139 5.15 -6.03 -6.59
CA VAL A 139 5.97 -7.08 -7.23
C VAL A 139 7.46 -6.72 -7.28
N ALA A 140 7.82 -5.44 -7.15
CA ALA A 140 9.20 -5.00 -7.03
C ALA A 140 9.88 -5.59 -5.79
N GLY A 141 9.14 -5.89 -4.72
CA GLY A 141 9.68 -6.54 -3.52
C GLY A 141 10.22 -7.95 -3.75
N PHE A 142 9.98 -8.56 -4.89
CA PHE A 142 10.58 -9.84 -5.29
C PHE A 142 11.85 -9.66 -6.14
N LEU A 143 12.27 -8.41 -6.37
CA LEU A 143 13.43 -8.07 -7.19
C LEU A 143 14.56 -7.47 -6.35
N TYR A 144 15.79 -7.66 -6.78
CA TYR A 144 16.97 -7.03 -6.17
C TYR A 144 17.27 -5.71 -6.89
N SER A 145 16.50 -4.64 -6.58
CA SER A 145 16.54 -3.37 -7.33
C SER A 145 16.35 -2.15 -6.43
N GLY A 146 17.39 -1.80 -5.67
CA GLY A 146 17.43 -0.58 -4.85
C GLY A 146 16.58 -0.63 -3.59
N THR A 147 16.60 0.48 -2.85
CA THR A 147 15.97 0.62 -1.52
C THR A 147 14.45 0.49 -1.56
N TYR A 148 13.80 1.02 -2.60
CA TYR A 148 12.36 0.84 -2.77
C TYR A 148 11.93 -0.64 -2.82
N ALA A 149 12.68 -1.46 -3.59
CA ALA A 149 12.39 -2.89 -3.67
C ALA A 149 12.64 -3.59 -2.33
N ALA A 150 13.71 -3.21 -1.62
CA ALA A 150 14.00 -3.72 -0.28
C ALA A 150 12.90 -3.36 0.74
N ALA A 151 12.42 -2.11 0.74
CA ALA A 151 11.31 -1.68 1.59
C ALA A 151 10.00 -2.46 1.28
N LYS A 152 9.70 -2.69 -0.01
CA LYS A 152 8.53 -3.48 -0.42
C LYS A 152 8.68 -4.97 -0.13
N ALA A 153 9.90 -5.52 -0.16
CA ALA A 153 10.20 -6.88 0.31
C ALA A 153 9.93 -7.00 1.81
N TRP A 154 10.41 -6.03 2.60
CA TRP A 154 10.13 -5.94 4.03
C TRP A 154 8.62 -5.91 4.29
N ALA A 155 7.88 -5.02 3.64
CA ALA A 155 6.43 -4.89 3.80
C ALA A 155 5.68 -6.20 3.49
N THR A 156 6.10 -6.92 2.43
CA THR A 156 5.52 -8.22 2.08
C THR A 156 5.81 -9.25 3.16
N THR A 157 7.07 -9.41 3.56
CA THR A 157 7.49 -10.40 4.55
C THR A 157 6.84 -10.13 5.91
N PHE A 158 6.85 -8.87 6.35
CA PHE A 158 6.23 -8.44 7.60
C PHE A 158 4.73 -8.80 7.62
N THR A 159 3.99 -8.44 6.56
CA THR A 159 2.54 -8.66 6.53
C THR A 159 2.19 -10.15 6.46
N VAL A 160 2.95 -10.95 5.72
CA VAL A 160 2.75 -12.41 5.65
C VAL A 160 3.08 -13.07 7.00
N SER A 161 4.12 -12.63 7.70
CA SER A 161 4.44 -13.10 9.06
C SER A 161 3.33 -12.71 10.05
N LEU A 162 2.82 -11.49 9.96
CA LEU A 162 1.70 -11.03 10.78
C LEU A 162 0.43 -11.87 10.52
N ALA A 163 0.16 -12.27 9.29
CA ALA A 163 -0.98 -13.13 8.99
C ALA A 163 -0.89 -14.49 9.70
N ALA A 164 0.31 -15.04 9.84
CA ALA A 164 0.53 -16.29 10.60
C ALA A 164 0.34 -16.05 12.11
N GLU A 165 0.80 -14.93 12.65
CA GLU A 165 0.62 -14.56 14.06
C GLU A 165 -0.86 -14.32 14.42
N LEU A 166 -1.65 -13.77 13.49
CA LEU A 166 -3.07 -13.49 13.67
C LEU A 166 -3.97 -14.72 13.44
N ALA A 167 -3.43 -15.88 13.10
CA ALA A 167 -4.23 -17.08 12.86
C ALA A 167 -5.09 -17.45 14.07
N GLY A 168 -6.39 -17.67 13.82
CA GLY A 168 -7.34 -18.02 14.89
C GLY A 168 -7.90 -16.83 15.68
N THR A 169 -7.41 -15.60 15.46
CA THR A 169 -7.89 -14.39 16.20
C THR A 169 -9.12 -13.73 15.59
N GLY A 170 -9.55 -14.16 14.39
CA GLY A 170 -10.60 -13.49 13.63
C GLY A 170 -10.11 -12.27 12.83
N VAL A 171 -8.83 -11.91 12.92
CA VAL A 171 -8.20 -10.80 12.19
C VAL A 171 -7.37 -11.33 11.03
N THR A 172 -7.43 -10.69 9.88
CA THR A 172 -6.64 -11.05 8.70
C THR A 172 -5.56 -10.01 8.40
N ALA A 173 -4.42 -10.45 7.83
CA ALA A 173 -3.42 -9.56 7.26
C ALA A 173 -3.10 -9.99 5.82
N THR A 174 -3.13 -9.03 4.88
CA THR A 174 -2.92 -9.28 3.45
C THR A 174 -1.91 -8.31 2.86
N ALA A 175 -0.82 -8.83 2.31
CA ALA A 175 0.11 -8.07 1.49
C ALA A 175 -0.40 -8.02 0.04
N LEU A 176 -0.84 -6.85 -0.41
CA LEU A 176 -1.14 -6.60 -1.81
C LEU A 176 0.14 -6.27 -2.57
N CYS A 177 0.48 -7.06 -3.56
CA CYS A 177 1.67 -6.89 -4.40
C CYS A 177 1.27 -6.56 -5.85
N PRO A 178 0.93 -5.30 -6.16
CA PRO A 178 0.59 -4.89 -7.51
C PRO A 178 1.81 -4.90 -8.43
N GLY A 179 1.56 -5.13 -9.73
CA GLY A 179 2.48 -4.77 -10.80
C GLY A 179 2.37 -3.28 -11.16
N PHE A 180 2.52 -2.96 -12.45
CA PHE A 180 2.29 -1.60 -12.93
C PHE A 180 0.80 -1.27 -12.89
N VAL A 181 0.43 -0.17 -12.22
CA VAL A 181 -0.97 0.29 -12.09
C VAL A 181 -1.12 1.67 -12.71
N ARG A 182 -2.18 1.90 -13.44
CA ARG A 182 -2.51 3.19 -14.06
C ARG A 182 -2.93 4.19 -12.98
N THR A 183 -1.95 4.90 -12.42
CA THR A 183 -2.12 5.91 -11.37
C THR A 183 -1.14 7.06 -11.61
N GLU A 184 -1.27 8.15 -10.85
CA GLU A 184 -0.34 9.27 -10.83
C GLU A 184 1.06 8.89 -10.28
N PHE A 185 1.23 7.69 -9.71
CA PHE A 185 2.50 7.26 -9.12
C PHE A 185 3.68 7.36 -10.09
N HIS A 186 3.50 6.93 -11.34
CA HIS A 186 4.56 6.95 -12.35
C HIS A 186 4.80 8.35 -12.92
N GLU A 187 3.77 9.19 -12.97
CA GLU A 187 3.89 10.60 -13.35
C GLU A 187 4.72 11.37 -12.32
N ARG A 188 4.47 11.13 -11.04
CA ARG A 188 5.26 11.69 -9.93
C ARG A 188 6.73 11.18 -9.94
N LEU A 189 7.00 10.05 -10.58
CA LEU A 189 8.35 9.54 -10.86
C LEU A 189 9.01 10.22 -12.08
N GLY A 190 8.42 11.30 -12.62
CA GLY A 190 8.97 12.02 -13.78
C GLY A 190 8.90 11.23 -15.09
N VAL A 191 8.15 10.13 -15.13
CA VAL A 191 7.97 9.33 -16.35
C VAL A 191 6.58 9.60 -16.92
N ALA A 192 6.49 10.65 -17.75
CA ALA A 192 5.25 11.02 -18.43
C ALA A 192 4.82 9.96 -19.47
N ASP A 193 5.78 9.34 -20.14
CA ASP A 193 5.51 8.30 -21.13
C ASP A 193 5.57 6.91 -20.51
N ARG A 194 4.40 6.36 -20.21
CA ARG A 194 4.23 5.02 -19.61
C ARG A 194 4.74 3.89 -20.51
N SER A 195 4.80 4.10 -21.82
CA SER A 195 5.27 3.10 -22.78
C SER A 195 6.76 2.78 -22.60
N ARG A 196 7.52 3.73 -22.06
CA ARG A 196 8.95 3.57 -21.73
C ARG A 196 9.20 2.69 -20.51
N ILE A 197 8.18 2.47 -19.67
CA ILE A 197 8.30 1.67 -18.44
C ILE A 197 7.93 0.23 -18.71
N ALA A 198 6.76 0.02 -19.35
CA ALA A 198 6.20 -1.30 -19.58
C ALA A 198 5.19 -1.28 -20.76
N PRO A 199 5.05 -2.37 -21.48
CA PRO A 199 4.05 -2.48 -22.53
C PRO A 199 2.64 -2.34 -21.98
N GLY A 200 1.70 -1.86 -22.82
CA GLY A 200 0.33 -1.54 -22.41
C GLY A 200 -0.42 -2.68 -21.69
N TRP A 201 -0.14 -3.92 -22.08
CA TRP A 201 -0.75 -5.11 -21.47
C TRP A 201 -0.27 -5.37 -20.02
N ALA A 202 0.87 -4.81 -19.60
CA ALA A 202 1.37 -4.97 -18.23
C ALA A 202 0.67 -4.04 -17.25
N TRP A 203 -0.04 -3.01 -17.71
CA TRP A 203 -0.70 -2.04 -16.86
C TRP A 203 -2.04 -2.57 -16.36
N LEU A 204 -2.23 -2.48 -15.04
CA LEU A 204 -3.45 -2.86 -14.34
C LEU A 204 -4.33 -1.64 -14.09
N ASP A 205 -5.62 -1.87 -14.05
CA ASP A 205 -6.61 -0.92 -13.57
C ASP A 205 -6.67 -0.94 -12.04
N ALA A 206 -6.79 0.23 -11.40
CA ALA A 206 -6.76 0.34 -9.95
C ALA A 206 -8.03 -0.23 -9.28
N ASP A 207 -9.19 -0.02 -9.87
CA ASP A 207 -10.46 -0.47 -9.29
C ASP A 207 -10.55 -2.00 -9.33
N ARG A 208 -10.17 -2.60 -10.46
CA ARG A 208 -10.10 -4.06 -10.59
C ARG A 208 -9.05 -4.67 -9.65
N LEU A 209 -7.89 -4.03 -9.53
CA LEU A 209 -6.84 -4.45 -8.59
C LEU A 209 -7.37 -4.51 -7.16
N VAL A 210 -8.08 -3.46 -6.74
CA VAL A 210 -8.66 -3.37 -5.39
C VAL A 210 -9.78 -4.39 -5.20
N ALA A 211 -10.65 -4.58 -6.18
CA ALA A 211 -11.71 -5.59 -6.11
C ALA A 211 -11.14 -7.01 -5.92
N ASP A 212 -10.10 -7.37 -6.69
CA ASP A 212 -9.41 -8.65 -6.56
C ASP A 212 -8.74 -8.80 -5.18
N CYS A 213 -8.10 -7.71 -4.68
CA CYS A 213 -7.50 -7.70 -3.35
C CYS A 213 -8.53 -7.91 -2.25
N LEU A 214 -9.64 -7.18 -2.25
CA LEU A 214 -10.69 -7.31 -1.25
C LEU A 214 -11.34 -8.71 -1.28
N ALA A 215 -11.44 -9.34 -2.44
CA ALA A 215 -11.85 -10.73 -2.55
C ALA A 215 -10.81 -11.72 -1.98
N ASP A 216 -9.51 -11.41 -2.06
CA ASP A 216 -8.46 -12.21 -1.42
C ASP A 216 -8.48 -12.02 0.12
N VAL A 217 -8.70 -10.79 0.59
CA VAL A 217 -8.87 -10.47 2.03
C VAL A 217 -10.04 -11.25 2.63
N SER A 218 -11.20 -11.27 1.97
CA SER A 218 -12.37 -12.03 2.45
C SER A 218 -12.15 -13.54 2.51
N ARG A 219 -11.15 -14.06 1.80
CA ARG A 219 -10.72 -15.48 1.84
C ARG A 219 -9.57 -15.73 2.82
N GLY A 220 -9.15 -14.72 3.59
CA GLY A 220 -8.04 -14.81 4.53
C GLY A 220 -6.67 -15.03 3.87
N ARG A 221 -6.47 -14.63 2.61
CA ARG A 221 -5.19 -14.81 1.92
C ARG A 221 -4.16 -13.82 2.44
N ALA A 222 -3.03 -14.32 2.93
CA ALA A 222 -1.91 -13.49 3.40
C ALA A 222 -1.20 -12.72 2.27
N LEU A 223 -1.27 -13.20 1.02
CA LEU A 223 -0.63 -12.61 -0.14
C LEU A 223 -1.62 -12.49 -1.29
N SER A 224 -1.82 -11.26 -1.78
CA SER A 224 -2.62 -10.94 -2.96
C SER A 224 -1.72 -10.42 -4.08
N ILE A 225 -1.69 -11.12 -5.20
CA ILE A 225 -1.01 -10.70 -6.44
C ILE A 225 -2.08 -10.72 -7.54
N PRO A 226 -2.84 -9.64 -7.71
CA PRO A 226 -3.84 -9.52 -8.76
C PRO A 226 -3.19 -9.64 -10.15
N SER A 227 -3.82 -10.38 -11.05
CA SER A 227 -3.29 -10.77 -12.37
C SER A 227 -2.45 -12.07 -12.36
N ARG A 228 -2.95 -13.03 -13.15
CA ARG A 228 -2.26 -14.32 -13.37
C ARG A 228 -0.83 -14.16 -13.90
N ARG A 229 -0.61 -13.15 -14.75
CA ARG A 229 0.72 -12.86 -15.35
C ARG A 229 1.74 -12.48 -14.28
N TYR A 230 1.37 -11.60 -13.35
CA TYR A 230 2.24 -11.20 -12.25
C TYR A 230 2.45 -12.32 -11.25
N ARG A 231 1.45 -13.17 -11.00
CA ARG A 231 1.63 -14.39 -10.17
C ARG A 231 2.66 -15.33 -10.76
N VAL A 232 2.54 -15.66 -12.04
CA VAL A 232 3.51 -16.52 -12.73
C VAL A 232 4.90 -15.88 -12.72
N ALA A 233 5.01 -14.60 -13.07
CA ALA A 233 6.29 -13.89 -13.09
C ALA A 233 6.96 -13.87 -11.72
N THR A 234 6.23 -13.57 -10.64
CA THR A 234 6.78 -13.56 -9.28
C THR A 234 7.15 -14.94 -8.78
N THR A 235 6.38 -15.98 -9.11
CA THR A 235 6.74 -17.36 -8.80
C THR A 235 8.03 -17.76 -9.50
N LEU A 236 8.18 -17.46 -10.78
CA LEU A 236 9.42 -17.74 -11.52
C LEU A 236 10.61 -17.00 -10.91
N VAL A 237 10.48 -15.70 -10.62
CA VAL A 237 11.55 -14.88 -10.05
C VAL A 237 12.05 -15.43 -8.70
N ARG A 238 11.16 -15.97 -7.88
CA ARG A 238 11.53 -16.58 -6.58
C ARG A 238 12.43 -17.82 -6.71
N HIS A 239 12.35 -18.53 -7.84
CA HIS A 239 13.14 -19.74 -8.10
C HIS A 239 14.38 -19.47 -8.95
N VAL A 240 14.59 -18.23 -9.40
CA VAL A 240 15.81 -17.85 -10.15
C VAL A 240 17.01 -17.84 -9.21
N PRO A 241 18.10 -18.55 -9.51
CA PRO A 241 19.33 -18.46 -8.73
C PRO A 241 19.82 -17.01 -8.60
N LEU A 242 20.26 -16.60 -7.40
CA LEU A 242 20.66 -15.23 -7.09
C LEU A 242 21.62 -14.62 -8.13
N ARG A 243 22.59 -15.42 -8.61
CA ARG A 243 23.56 -14.98 -9.62
C ARG A 243 22.90 -14.54 -10.93
N LEU A 244 21.81 -15.19 -11.34
CA LEU A 244 21.04 -14.83 -12.54
C LEU A 244 20.11 -13.64 -12.26
N ALA A 245 19.47 -13.58 -11.10
CA ALA A 245 18.63 -12.47 -10.68
C ALA A 245 19.42 -11.15 -10.66
N LEU A 246 20.65 -11.16 -10.15
CA LEU A 246 21.55 -9.99 -10.15
C LEU A 246 21.97 -9.55 -11.56
N ARG A 247 22.11 -10.48 -12.53
CA ARG A 247 22.40 -10.12 -13.93
C ARG A 247 21.22 -9.40 -14.59
N VAL A 248 20.00 -9.78 -14.29
CA VAL A 248 18.79 -9.11 -14.79
C VAL A 248 18.70 -7.69 -14.23
N GLY A 249 19.00 -7.49 -12.95
CA GLY A 249 19.05 -6.17 -12.31
C GLY A 249 20.11 -5.23 -12.90
N ARG A 250 21.24 -5.78 -13.37
CA ARG A 250 22.34 -5.01 -14.02
C ARG A 250 22.00 -4.56 -15.46
N ARG A 251 21.09 -5.25 -16.16
CA ARG A 251 20.73 -4.99 -17.57
C ARG A 251 19.61 -3.96 -17.75
N ARG A 252 19.45 -2.97 -16.88
CA ARG A 252 18.64 -1.81 -17.23
C ARG A 252 19.49 -0.86 -18.05
N PRO A 253 19.32 -0.82 -19.40
CA PRO A 253 19.99 0.18 -20.22
C PRO A 253 19.41 1.55 -19.90
N GLY A 254 20.30 2.54 -19.71
CA GLY A 254 20.06 3.94 -19.99
C GLY A 254 18.78 4.56 -19.43
N ARG A 255 18.80 5.00 -18.15
CA ARG A 255 18.13 6.25 -17.83
C ARG A 255 19.13 7.37 -18.14
N PRO A 256 18.80 8.33 -19.03
CA PRO A 256 19.58 9.56 -19.12
C PRO A 256 19.56 10.26 -17.77
N ALA A 257 20.69 10.87 -17.45
CA ALA A 257 20.90 11.69 -16.26
C ALA A 257 19.90 12.85 -16.20
#